data_a5d30d95355e86f94d46fcea97751934
#
_entry.id   a5d30d95355e86f94d46fcea97751934
#
_cell.length_a   1.000
_cell.length_b   1.000
_cell.length_c   1.000
_cell.angle_alpha   90.00
_cell.angle_beta   90.00
_cell.angle_gamma   90.00
#
_symmetry.space_group_name_H-M   'P 1'
#
loop_
_entity.id
_entity.type
_entity.pdbx_description
1 polymer ?
#
loop_
_entity_poly.entity_id
_entity_poly.type
_entity_poly.pdbx_seq_one_letter_code
_entity_poly.pdbx_strand_id
1 'polypeptide(L)'
;MYKTSALIGLLAVPVAWVLYFFFWSATSKFPSAPGPLLARFTRLWYLKALIRGDFEKVNIALHRKHGKIVRLEPGAYSIDDPEAIKTIYTISNPWSKSAWYGASCPPGTTTNFSTPDNKDAARFRRNFAQAFSMSSVLAYEPLIDECGELLIEKLKTFAKSGPYNGVLPRYLRLTSLPTDDSQFSERFGFLDKGEDVGGIIESLRHRMSYGTFAGVYAELHPILFKIVNWLAGTDTAQVDYTISYTLKRIAERRQEGKSHKNDMLAQFLAGQQRDPTTFTDWDVLIGAFGNIVAGADTTHITLSAILYYLMKNRRCLDKMRAEIDEMAKAGSISDPISFHESQQMPYCQAVIKEGQRLYPGTGLPLFRVVPAGGAMIAGKYFPEGAVVGINNWVAHHNKDVFGPDPDVFRPERWLEGDTTAMNRYYLPFGVGPRSCQGLNVALMEMSKFVPQLVRHLDFELLSEWKTSNRWLMFQSNLNVKVKLRD
;
A
#
# COMPACT_ATOMS: atom_id res chain seq x y z
N MET A 1 -34.92 -33.04 -34.44
CA MET A 1 -33.49 -33.44 -34.38
C MET A 1 -32.56 -32.29 -33.98
N TYR A 2 -32.62 -31.13 -34.57
CA TYR A 2 -31.69 -29.99 -34.26
C TYR A 2 -31.78 -29.44 -32.83
N LYS A 3 -32.97 -29.46 -32.16
CA LYS A 3 -33.13 -28.95 -30.80
C LYS A 3 -32.51 -29.87 -29.77
N THR A 4 -32.52 -31.20 -29.98
CA THR A 4 -31.89 -32.17 -29.08
C THR A 4 -30.37 -32.17 -29.18
N SER A 5 -29.80 -31.97 -30.36
CA SER A 5 -28.35 -31.85 -30.54
C SER A 5 -27.78 -30.59 -29.95
N ALA A 6 -28.50 -29.48 -29.98
CA ALA A 6 -28.10 -28.21 -29.35
C ALA A 6 -28.14 -28.33 -27.79
N LEU A 7 -29.14 -29.06 -27.24
CA LEU A 7 -29.25 -29.30 -25.82
C LEU A 7 -28.13 -30.21 -25.28
N ILE A 8 -27.78 -31.25 -26.06
CA ILE A 8 -26.64 -32.14 -25.72
C ILE A 8 -25.32 -31.39 -25.75
N GLY A 9 -25.09 -30.50 -26.75
CA GLY A 9 -23.91 -29.66 -26.81
C GLY A 9 -23.80 -28.67 -25.64
N LEU A 10 -24.91 -28.06 -25.21
CA LEU A 10 -24.99 -27.18 -24.07
C LEU A 10 -24.69 -27.88 -22.72
N LEU A 11 -25.01 -29.17 -22.59
CA LEU A 11 -24.71 -29.98 -21.40
C LEU A 11 -23.31 -30.62 -21.47
N ALA A 12 -22.82 -30.97 -22.66
CA ALA A 12 -21.52 -31.62 -22.82
C ALA A 12 -20.34 -30.65 -22.47
N VAL A 13 -20.46 -29.37 -22.78
CA VAL A 13 -19.41 -28.37 -22.48
C VAL A 13 -19.17 -28.24 -20.96
N PRO A 14 -20.17 -28.01 -20.09
CA PRO A 14 -19.94 -27.95 -18.65
C PRO A 14 -19.47 -29.30 -18.06
N VAL A 15 -19.96 -30.45 -18.60
CA VAL A 15 -19.48 -31.75 -18.15
C VAL A 15 -18.02 -32.00 -18.53
N ALA A 16 -17.64 -31.70 -19.77
CA ALA A 16 -16.25 -31.78 -20.21
C ALA A 16 -15.34 -30.84 -19.39
N TRP A 17 -15.84 -29.65 -19.08
CA TRP A 17 -15.16 -28.70 -18.20
C TRP A 17 -14.94 -29.27 -16.79
N VAL A 18 -15.97 -29.84 -16.19
CA VAL A 18 -15.89 -30.47 -14.86
C VAL A 18 -14.90 -31.63 -14.88
N LEU A 19 -14.96 -32.51 -15.90
CA LEU A 19 -14.04 -33.64 -16.05
C LEU A 19 -12.60 -33.17 -16.28
N TYR A 20 -12.39 -32.15 -17.11
CA TYR A 20 -11.08 -31.53 -17.32
C TYR A 20 -10.51 -30.99 -15.99
N PHE A 21 -11.31 -30.30 -15.19
CA PHE A 21 -10.86 -29.78 -13.89
C PHE A 21 -10.59 -30.88 -12.87
N PHE A 22 -11.39 -31.95 -12.85
CA PHE A 22 -11.12 -33.11 -12.00
C PHE A 22 -9.80 -33.78 -12.39
N PHE A 23 -9.59 -34.01 -13.67
CA PHE A 23 -8.37 -34.62 -14.20
C PHE A 23 -7.16 -33.72 -13.90
N TRP A 24 -7.26 -32.40 -14.18
CA TRP A 24 -6.20 -31.46 -13.88
C TRP A 24 -5.89 -31.36 -12.38
N SER A 25 -6.91 -31.39 -11.53
CA SER A 25 -6.72 -31.39 -10.07
C SER A 25 -6.04 -32.66 -9.57
N ALA A 26 -6.31 -33.80 -10.18
CA ALA A 26 -5.71 -35.10 -9.83
C ALA A 26 -4.25 -35.19 -10.32
N THR A 27 -3.95 -34.60 -11.48
CA THR A 27 -2.62 -34.61 -12.12
C THR A 27 -1.76 -33.39 -11.77
N SER A 28 -2.31 -32.44 -11.02
CA SER A 28 -1.59 -31.20 -10.68
C SER A 28 -0.35 -31.50 -9.85
N LYS A 29 0.80 -30.97 -10.31
CA LYS A 29 2.06 -31.01 -9.56
C LYS A 29 2.03 -30.18 -8.26
N PHE A 30 1.01 -29.32 -8.11
CA PHE A 30 0.91 -28.41 -6.97
C PHE A 30 0.35 -29.10 -5.72
N PRO A 31 0.91 -28.80 -4.53
CA PRO A 31 0.54 -29.50 -3.32
C PRO A 31 -0.92 -29.33 -2.96
N SER A 32 -1.54 -30.40 -2.45
CA SER A 32 -2.86 -30.30 -1.84
C SER A 32 -2.79 -29.44 -0.59
N ALA A 33 -3.56 -28.36 -0.53
CA ALA A 33 -3.70 -27.50 0.64
C ALA A 33 -5.18 -27.19 0.89
N PRO A 34 -5.58 -26.99 2.16
CA PRO A 34 -6.95 -26.62 2.49
C PRO A 34 -7.29 -25.25 1.92
N GLY A 35 -8.59 -24.98 1.79
CA GLY A 35 -9.10 -23.72 1.27
C GLY A 35 -10.50 -23.89 0.68
N PRO A 36 -11.05 -22.87 0.06
CA PRO A 36 -12.34 -22.94 -0.63
C PRO A 36 -12.33 -24.00 -1.73
N LEU A 37 -13.38 -24.80 -1.82
CA LEU A 37 -13.43 -25.92 -2.77
C LEU A 37 -13.22 -25.44 -4.22
N LEU A 38 -13.88 -24.34 -4.62
CA LEU A 38 -13.75 -23.80 -5.97
C LEU A 38 -12.34 -23.29 -6.28
N ALA A 39 -11.59 -22.83 -5.29
CA ALA A 39 -10.20 -22.40 -5.44
C ALA A 39 -9.26 -23.54 -5.86
N ARG A 40 -9.71 -24.79 -5.75
CA ARG A 40 -8.99 -25.97 -6.24
C ARG A 40 -8.98 -26.06 -7.77
N PHE A 41 -10.04 -25.59 -8.39
CA PHE A 41 -10.32 -25.81 -9.81
C PHE A 41 -10.28 -24.55 -10.66
N THR A 42 -10.53 -23.37 -10.07
CA THR A 42 -10.67 -22.12 -10.82
C THR A 42 -10.23 -20.90 -10.03
N ARG A 43 -9.77 -19.87 -10.74
CA ARG A 43 -9.48 -18.55 -10.17
C ARG A 43 -10.74 -17.72 -9.90
N LEU A 44 -11.90 -18.13 -10.39
CA LEU A 44 -13.16 -17.40 -10.25
C LEU A 44 -13.55 -17.18 -8.79
N TRP A 45 -13.25 -18.14 -7.91
CA TRP A 45 -13.47 -17.94 -6.48
C TRP A 45 -12.67 -16.76 -5.94
N TYR A 46 -11.37 -16.69 -6.27
CA TYR A 46 -10.50 -15.60 -5.82
C TYR A 46 -10.94 -14.26 -6.41
N LEU A 47 -11.24 -14.21 -7.72
CA LEU A 47 -11.78 -13.02 -8.38
C LEU A 47 -13.08 -12.54 -7.69
N LYS A 48 -14.03 -13.45 -7.40
CA LYS A 48 -15.26 -13.10 -6.69
C LYS A 48 -14.98 -12.53 -5.28
N ALA A 49 -14.02 -13.10 -4.56
CA ALA A 49 -13.63 -12.61 -3.23
C ALA A 49 -13.01 -11.21 -3.31
N LEU A 50 -12.21 -10.92 -4.34
CA LEU A 50 -11.67 -9.59 -4.58
C LEU A 50 -12.75 -8.57 -4.97
N ILE A 51 -13.72 -8.95 -5.82
CA ILE A 51 -14.84 -8.09 -6.21
C ILE A 51 -15.69 -7.68 -5.00
N ARG A 52 -15.88 -8.57 -4.02
CA ARG A 52 -16.57 -8.23 -2.76
C ARG A 52 -15.89 -7.09 -2.00
N GLY A 53 -14.58 -7.01 -2.07
CA GLY A 53 -13.79 -5.94 -1.45
C GLY A 53 -13.50 -6.11 0.03
N ASP A 54 -13.60 -7.34 0.56
CA ASP A 54 -13.33 -7.70 1.96
C ASP A 54 -12.37 -8.90 2.09
N PHE A 55 -11.52 -9.08 1.09
CA PHE A 55 -10.66 -10.26 0.99
C PHE A 55 -9.71 -10.41 2.19
N GLU A 56 -9.24 -9.32 2.80
CA GLU A 56 -8.40 -9.36 3.99
C GLU A 56 -9.09 -10.10 5.15
N LYS A 57 -10.38 -9.84 5.37
CA LYS A 57 -11.20 -10.51 6.41
C LYS A 57 -11.43 -11.98 6.06
N VAL A 58 -11.72 -12.25 4.78
CA VAL A 58 -11.88 -13.62 4.28
C VAL A 58 -10.60 -14.41 4.48
N ASN A 59 -9.44 -13.81 4.17
CA ASN A 59 -8.15 -14.50 4.27
C ASN A 59 -7.77 -14.78 5.73
N ILE A 60 -8.00 -13.83 6.66
CA ILE A 60 -7.84 -14.07 8.10
C ILE A 60 -8.73 -15.22 8.57
N ALA A 61 -10.00 -15.21 8.19
CA ALA A 61 -10.94 -16.28 8.58
C ALA A 61 -10.52 -17.66 8.01
N LEU A 62 -10.00 -17.69 6.79
CA LEU A 62 -9.47 -18.92 6.19
C LEU A 62 -8.27 -19.47 6.95
N HIS A 63 -7.31 -18.62 7.33
CA HIS A 63 -6.15 -19.06 8.12
C HIS A 63 -6.55 -19.48 9.54
N ARG A 64 -7.47 -18.78 10.19
CA ARG A 64 -8.04 -19.20 11.50
C ARG A 64 -8.71 -20.59 11.43
N LYS A 65 -9.31 -20.93 10.29
CA LYS A 65 -9.97 -22.23 10.06
C LYS A 65 -9.00 -23.33 9.62
N HIS A 66 -8.06 -23.01 8.76
CA HIS A 66 -7.27 -24.00 8.02
C HIS A 66 -5.78 -24.05 8.42
N GLY A 67 -5.31 -23.09 9.23
CA GLY A 67 -3.93 -23.01 9.69
C GLY A 67 -3.00 -22.30 8.70
N LYS A 68 -1.72 -22.67 8.74
CA LYS A 68 -0.61 -21.90 8.13
C LYS A 68 -0.63 -21.79 6.61
N ILE A 69 -1.30 -22.67 5.89
CA ILE A 69 -1.29 -22.73 4.42
C ILE A 69 -2.73 -22.78 3.92
N VAL A 70 -3.12 -21.80 3.10
CA VAL A 70 -4.45 -21.71 2.49
C VAL A 70 -4.34 -21.56 0.98
N ARG A 71 -5.01 -22.42 0.22
CA ARG A 71 -5.14 -22.28 -1.24
C ARG A 71 -6.13 -21.16 -1.57
N LEU A 72 -5.73 -20.23 -2.44
CA LEU A 72 -6.58 -19.14 -2.92
C LEU A 72 -7.07 -19.37 -4.34
N GLU A 73 -6.25 -20.01 -5.17
CA GLU A 73 -6.53 -20.38 -6.56
C GLU A 73 -5.63 -21.57 -6.96
N PRO A 74 -5.84 -22.18 -8.14
CA PRO A 74 -4.96 -23.24 -8.60
C PRO A 74 -3.51 -22.79 -8.66
N GLY A 75 -2.65 -23.43 -7.85
CA GLY A 75 -1.23 -23.13 -7.78
C GLY A 75 -0.84 -21.88 -6.98
N ALA A 76 -1.79 -21.16 -6.37
CA ALA A 76 -1.48 -20.01 -5.52
C ALA A 76 -1.99 -20.16 -4.08
N TYR A 77 -1.13 -19.74 -3.12
CA TYR A 77 -1.33 -19.98 -1.70
C TYR A 77 -1.01 -18.76 -0.85
N SER A 78 -1.84 -18.53 0.15
CA SER A 78 -1.57 -17.63 1.27
C SER A 78 -0.88 -18.40 2.39
N ILE A 79 0.18 -17.81 2.93
CA ILE A 79 1.00 -18.40 3.99
C ILE A 79 0.89 -17.54 5.25
N ASP A 80 0.70 -18.18 6.41
CA ASP A 80 0.74 -17.56 7.74
C ASP A 80 1.74 -18.31 8.61
N ASP A 81 3.03 -18.03 8.36
CA ASP A 81 4.13 -18.61 9.14
C ASP A 81 5.29 -17.61 9.20
N PRO A 82 5.67 -17.11 10.39
CA PRO A 82 6.79 -16.19 10.55
C PRO A 82 8.11 -16.69 9.99
N GLU A 83 8.37 -18.00 10.05
CA GLU A 83 9.61 -18.57 9.52
C GLU A 83 9.63 -18.59 7.98
N ALA A 84 8.47 -18.58 7.33
CA ALA A 84 8.37 -18.52 5.87
C ALA A 84 8.89 -17.21 5.27
N ILE A 85 8.99 -16.12 6.05
CA ILE A 85 9.53 -14.84 5.61
C ILE A 85 10.93 -15.00 5.03
N LYS A 86 11.81 -15.73 5.73
CA LYS A 86 13.21 -15.92 5.33
C LYS A 86 13.33 -16.67 4.01
N THR A 87 12.38 -17.56 3.74
CA THR A 87 12.36 -18.38 2.52
C THR A 87 11.75 -17.60 1.37
N ILE A 88 10.54 -17.04 1.54
CA ILE A 88 9.77 -16.40 0.46
C ILE A 88 10.40 -15.04 0.06
N TYR A 89 10.92 -14.28 1.03
CA TYR A 89 11.45 -12.92 0.81
C TYR A 89 12.96 -12.85 1.03
N THR A 90 13.64 -13.92 0.70
CA THR A 90 15.11 -14.03 0.83
C THR A 90 15.85 -12.91 0.07
N ILE A 91 16.99 -12.48 0.62
CA ILE A 91 17.84 -11.43 0.03
C ILE A 91 18.86 -12.03 -0.93
N SER A 92 19.44 -13.18 -0.59
CA SER A 92 20.56 -13.78 -1.35
C SER A 92 20.16 -14.29 -2.73
N ASN A 93 18.96 -14.83 -2.87
CA ASN A 93 18.39 -15.29 -4.13
C ASN A 93 16.91 -14.91 -4.19
N PRO A 94 16.60 -13.65 -4.48
CA PRO A 94 15.24 -13.13 -4.38
C PRO A 94 14.31 -13.81 -5.38
N TRP A 95 13.12 -14.20 -4.89
CA TRP A 95 12.09 -14.78 -5.73
C TRP A 95 11.37 -13.72 -6.55
N SER A 96 11.07 -14.07 -7.80
CA SER A 96 10.35 -13.19 -8.71
C SER A 96 8.94 -12.88 -8.20
N LYS A 97 8.47 -11.67 -8.44
CA LYS A 97 7.06 -11.31 -8.25
C LYS A 97 6.18 -12.12 -9.22
N SER A 98 4.96 -12.45 -8.81
CA SER A 98 3.99 -13.13 -9.68
C SER A 98 3.54 -12.21 -10.83
N ALA A 99 3.02 -12.82 -11.89
CA ALA A 99 2.47 -12.09 -13.06
C ALA A 99 1.33 -11.12 -12.69
N TRP A 100 0.66 -11.34 -11.55
CA TRP A 100 -0.38 -10.46 -11.04
C TRP A 100 0.02 -8.99 -11.03
N TYR A 101 1.27 -8.69 -10.64
CA TYR A 101 1.76 -7.30 -10.55
C TYR A 101 1.86 -6.60 -11.92
N GLY A 102 1.96 -7.35 -13.00
CA GLY A 102 2.02 -6.80 -14.36
C GLY A 102 0.78 -6.02 -14.77
N ALA A 103 -0.39 -6.37 -14.23
CA ALA A 103 -1.65 -5.69 -14.51
C ALA A 103 -1.76 -4.27 -13.90
N SER A 104 -0.82 -3.86 -13.08
CA SER A 104 -0.73 -2.48 -12.54
C SER A 104 -0.19 -1.45 -13.53
N CYS A 105 0.36 -1.89 -14.66
CA CYS A 105 0.95 -1.05 -15.71
C CYS A 105 0.31 -1.36 -17.06
N PRO A 106 0.40 -0.46 -18.05
CA PRO A 106 0.04 -0.78 -19.43
C PRO A 106 0.81 -2.02 -19.93
N PRO A 107 0.20 -2.86 -20.79
CA PRO A 107 0.88 -4.03 -21.34
C PRO A 107 2.19 -3.67 -22.03
N GLY A 108 3.24 -4.48 -21.79
CA GLY A 108 4.58 -4.25 -22.32
C GLY A 108 5.41 -3.22 -21.57
N THR A 109 4.88 -2.59 -20.52
CA THR A 109 5.64 -1.68 -19.64
C THR A 109 5.92 -2.32 -18.28
N THR A 110 7.05 -1.96 -17.68
CA THR A 110 7.44 -2.40 -16.34
C THR A 110 7.93 -1.23 -15.51
N THR A 111 7.71 -1.32 -14.21
CA THR A 111 8.19 -0.36 -13.22
C THR A 111 8.92 -1.12 -12.10
N ASN A 112 9.55 -0.40 -11.17
CA ASN A 112 10.10 -1.01 -9.96
C ASN A 112 9.05 -1.87 -9.20
N PHE A 113 7.79 -1.46 -9.24
CA PHE A 113 6.70 -2.21 -8.59
C PHE A 113 6.32 -3.49 -9.35
N SER A 114 6.18 -3.42 -10.68
CA SER A 114 5.59 -4.49 -11.50
C SER A 114 6.59 -5.49 -12.08
N THR A 115 7.86 -5.10 -12.27
CA THR A 115 8.85 -5.98 -12.90
C THR A 115 9.03 -7.31 -12.15
N PRO A 116 8.90 -8.46 -12.82
CA PRO A 116 9.25 -9.76 -12.24
C PRO A 116 10.78 -9.99 -12.21
N ASP A 117 11.54 -9.27 -13.04
CA ASP A 117 13.01 -9.38 -13.10
C ASP A 117 13.65 -8.73 -11.87
N ASN A 118 14.39 -9.54 -11.11
CA ASN A 118 15.06 -9.08 -9.90
C ASN A 118 16.30 -8.24 -10.20
N LYS A 119 16.95 -8.41 -11.37
CA LYS A 119 18.10 -7.57 -11.79
C LYS A 119 17.61 -6.15 -12.11
N ASP A 120 16.53 -6.04 -12.87
CA ASP A 120 15.87 -4.77 -13.16
C ASP A 120 15.39 -4.07 -11.88
N ALA A 121 14.73 -4.81 -11.00
CA ALA A 121 14.29 -4.27 -9.73
C ALA A 121 15.46 -3.76 -8.87
N ALA A 122 16.58 -4.48 -8.84
CA ALA A 122 17.78 -4.06 -8.12
C ALA A 122 18.41 -2.80 -8.76
N ARG A 123 18.42 -2.71 -10.10
CA ARG A 123 18.85 -1.52 -10.84
C ARG A 123 18.02 -0.30 -10.47
N PHE A 124 16.69 -0.40 -10.58
CA PHE A 124 15.78 0.66 -10.17
C PHE A 124 16.02 1.10 -8.72
N ARG A 125 16.09 0.15 -7.79
CA ARG A 125 16.32 0.49 -6.37
C ARG A 125 17.62 1.23 -6.14
N ARG A 126 18.72 0.85 -6.80
CA ARG A 126 20.01 1.57 -6.69
C ARG A 126 19.92 2.99 -7.22
N ASN A 127 19.30 3.18 -8.39
CA ASN A 127 19.16 4.48 -9.02
C ASN A 127 18.44 5.50 -8.12
N PHE A 128 17.43 5.04 -7.39
CA PHE A 128 16.63 5.91 -6.53
C PHE A 128 17.05 5.90 -5.05
N ALA A 129 17.96 5.00 -4.63
CA ALA A 129 18.27 4.76 -3.22
C ALA A 129 18.65 6.04 -2.44
N GLN A 130 19.44 6.92 -3.06
CA GLN A 130 19.90 8.16 -2.43
C GLN A 130 18.71 9.06 -2.07
N ALA A 131 17.77 9.27 -2.97
CA ALA A 131 16.63 10.17 -2.76
C ALA A 131 15.68 9.66 -1.64
N PHE A 132 15.67 8.37 -1.37
CA PHE A 132 14.87 7.74 -0.31
C PHE A 132 15.70 7.41 0.95
N SER A 133 16.98 7.80 1.00
CA SER A 133 17.79 7.63 2.20
C SER A 133 17.25 8.52 3.34
N MET A 134 17.43 8.10 4.60
CA MET A 134 16.98 8.90 5.74
C MET A 134 17.65 10.29 5.75
N SER A 135 18.91 10.39 5.35
CA SER A 135 19.61 11.68 5.26
C SER A 135 18.98 12.64 4.23
N SER A 136 18.52 12.11 3.09
CA SER A 136 17.81 12.92 2.10
C SER A 136 16.41 13.30 2.56
N VAL A 137 15.69 12.35 3.19
CA VAL A 137 14.34 12.59 3.71
C VAL A 137 14.35 13.63 4.82
N LEU A 138 15.37 13.66 5.69
CA LEU A 138 15.56 14.73 6.67
C LEU A 138 15.79 16.11 6.00
N ALA A 139 16.43 16.15 4.86
CA ALA A 139 16.60 17.40 4.11
C ALA A 139 15.28 17.91 3.47
N TYR A 140 14.27 17.00 3.28
CA TYR A 140 12.94 17.38 2.80
C TYR A 140 11.99 17.78 3.94
N GLU A 141 12.39 17.63 5.19
CA GLU A 141 11.53 17.90 6.36
C GLU A 141 10.88 19.29 6.32
N PRO A 142 11.56 20.40 5.94
CA PRO A 142 10.91 21.70 5.86
C PRO A 142 9.75 21.75 4.86
N LEU A 143 9.84 21.03 3.73
CA LEU A 143 8.77 20.97 2.73
C LEU A 143 7.55 20.18 3.27
N ILE A 144 7.83 19.14 4.05
CA ILE A 144 6.78 18.35 4.73
C ILE A 144 6.09 19.20 5.81
N ASP A 145 6.85 20.05 6.50
CA ASP A 145 6.32 21.00 7.51
C ASP A 145 5.37 22.01 6.88
N GLU A 146 5.73 22.64 5.79
CA GLU A 146 4.86 23.58 5.07
C GLU A 146 3.52 22.95 4.73
N CYS A 147 3.53 21.68 4.30
CA CYS A 147 2.32 20.93 3.97
C CYS A 147 1.48 20.61 5.21
N GLY A 148 2.14 20.21 6.30
CA GLY A 148 1.50 19.91 7.58
C GLY A 148 0.88 21.14 8.22
N GLU A 149 1.55 22.30 8.19
CA GLU A 149 1.04 23.57 8.69
C GLU A 149 -0.20 24.01 7.90
N LEU A 150 -0.15 23.92 6.57
CA LEU A 150 -1.32 24.23 5.72
C LEU A 150 -2.51 23.31 6.03
N LEU A 151 -2.26 22.01 6.22
CA LEU A 151 -3.30 21.08 6.63
C LEU A 151 -3.97 21.50 7.95
N ILE A 152 -3.15 21.80 8.96
CA ILE A 152 -3.64 22.19 10.29
C ILE A 152 -4.39 23.52 10.22
N GLU A 153 -3.90 24.50 9.47
CA GLU A 153 -4.57 25.78 9.25
C GLU A 153 -5.96 25.59 8.62
N LYS A 154 -6.04 24.78 7.55
CA LYS A 154 -7.32 24.44 6.92
C LYS A 154 -8.28 23.77 7.90
N LEU A 155 -7.81 22.79 8.67
CA LEU A 155 -8.63 22.09 9.65
C LEU A 155 -9.07 23.01 10.81
N LYS A 156 -8.20 23.91 11.29
CA LYS A 156 -8.55 24.96 12.26
C LYS A 156 -9.62 25.91 11.72
N THR A 157 -9.54 26.28 10.46
CA THR A 157 -10.56 27.11 9.80
C THR A 157 -11.91 26.40 9.76
N PHE A 158 -11.94 25.12 9.42
CA PHE A 158 -13.17 24.33 9.46
C PHE A 158 -13.73 24.16 10.87
N ALA A 159 -12.86 23.93 11.85
CA ALA A 159 -13.28 23.82 13.25
C ALA A 159 -14.00 25.09 13.77
N LYS A 160 -13.57 26.28 13.29
CA LYS A 160 -14.20 27.58 13.63
C LYS A 160 -15.51 27.84 12.88
N SER A 161 -15.65 27.39 11.65
CA SER A 161 -16.83 27.68 10.80
C SER A 161 -18.05 26.80 11.04
N GLY A 162 -17.98 25.86 11.98
CA GLY A 162 -19.09 24.97 12.37
C GLY A 162 -18.83 23.50 12.05
N PRO A 163 -19.79 22.61 12.36
CA PRO A 163 -19.57 21.16 12.23
C PRO A 163 -19.56 20.74 10.76
N TYR A 164 -18.41 20.77 10.14
CA TYR A 164 -18.21 20.20 8.81
C TYR A 164 -18.02 18.69 8.90
N ASN A 165 -18.96 17.93 8.36
CA ASN A 165 -18.89 16.48 8.27
C ASN A 165 -18.07 16.08 7.02
N GLY A 166 -17.11 15.15 7.17
CA GLY A 166 -16.40 14.54 6.04
C GLY A 166 -15.15 15.26 5.55
N VAL A 167 -14.71 16.34 6.19
CA VAL A 167 -13.55 17.15 5.76
C VAL A 167 -12.23 16.42 6.01
N LEU A 168 -12.05 15.83 7.19
CA LEU A 168 -10.77 15.28 7.62
C LEU A 168 -10.22 14.20 6.65
N PRO A 169 -10.96 13.15 6.24
CA PRO A 169 -10.43 12.15 5.32
C PRO A 169 -10.07 12.74 3.96
N ARG A 170 -10.86 13.71 3.48
CA ARG A 170 -10.56 14.41 2.22
C ARG A 170 -9.24 15.17 2.33
N TYR A 171 -9.04 15.95 3.39
CA TYR A 171 -7.82 16.72 3.58
C TYR A 171 -6.61 15.85 3.90
N LEU A 172 -6.74 14.78 4.67
CA LEU A 172 -5.66 13.80 4.85
C LEU A 172 -5.25 13.16 3.52
N ARG A 173 -6.21 12.87 2.62
CA ARG A 173 -5.91 12.35 1.30
C ARG A 173 -5.19 13.38 0.42
N LEU A 174 -5.56 14.65 0.54
CA LEU A 174 -4.90 15.74 -0.17
C LEU A 174 -3.52 16.05 0.41
N THR A 175 -3.27 15.68 1.69
CA THR A 175 -1.99 15.91 2.38
C THR A 175 -0.97 14.81 2.11
N SER A 176 -1.39 13.57 1.85
CA SER A 176 -0.47 12.47 1.54
C SER A 176 0.17 12.59 0.15
N LEU A 177 0.02 13.76 -0.44
CA LEU A 177 0.80 14.25 -1.58
C LEU A 177 1.91 15.26 -1.21
N PRO A 178 2.48 15.29 0.04
CA PRO A 178 3.73 16.02 0.30
C PRO A 178 4.91 15.43 -0.47
N THR A 179 4.75 14.20 -1.00
CA THR A 179 5.67 13.67 -2.00
C THR A 179 5.87 14.63 -3.17
N ASP A 180 4.89 15.51 -3.46
CA ASP A 180 5.03 16.50 -4.52
C ASP A 180 5.91 17.66 -4.11
N ASP A 181 5.75 18.18 -2.88
CA ASP A 181 6.60 19.23 -2.35
C ASP A 181 8.03 18.70 -2.17
N SER A 182 8.21 17.53 -1.58
CA SER A 182 9.51 16.88 -1.44
C SER A 182 10.08 16.37 -2.76
N GLN A 183 9.23 16.13 -3.77
CA GLN A 183 9.65 15.66 -5.08
C GLN A 183 9.99 16.79 -6.04
N PHE A 184 9.18 17.84 -6.09
CA PHE A 184 9.33 18.92 -7.09
C PHE A 184 9.62 20.29 -6.47
N SER A 185 9.62 20.44 -5.15
CA SER A 185 9.63 21.71 -4.41
C SER A 185 8.53 22.67 -4.87
N GLU A 186 7.39 22.12 -5.27
CA GLU A 186 6.20 22.86 -5.69
C GLU A 186 4.95 22.02 -5.45
N ARG A 187 3.91 22.63 -4.89
CA ARG A 187 2.65 21.96 -4.59
C ARG A 187 1.76 21.77 -5.83
N PHE A 188 1.10 20.62 -5.92
CA PHE A 188 0.03 20.40 -6.91
C PHE A 188 -1.19 21.31 -6.69
N GLY A 189 -1.34 21.85 -5.49
CA GLY A 189 -2.47 22.67 -5.12
C GLY A 189 -3.68 21.90 -4.61
N PHE A 190 -3.54 20.64 -4.29
CA PHE A 190 -4.63 19.81 -3.73
C PHE A 190 -5.15 20.38 -2.40
N LEU A 191 -4.25 20.67 -1.46
CA LEU A 191 -4.59 21.28 -0.17
C LEU A 191 -5.08 22.73 -0.33
N ASP A 192 -4.46 23.48 -1.25
CA ASP A 192 -4.82 24.87 -1.49
C ASP A 192 -6.28 24.98 -1.97
N LYS A 193 -6.67 24.15 -2.95
CA LYS A 193 -8.03 24.14 -3.54
C LYS A 193 -8.99 23.25 -2.77
N GLY A 194 -8.51 22.30 -1.99
CA GLY A 194 -9.32 21.29 -1.30
C GLY A 194 -10.04 20.32 -2.24
N GLU A 195 -9.50 20.05 -3.43
CA GLU A 195 -10.11 19.21 -4.46
C GLU A 195 -9.10 18.30 -5.16
N ASP A 196 -9.60 17.28 -5.88
CA ASP A 196 -8.79 16.39 -6.70
C ASP A 196 -8.37 17.11 -7.99
N VAL A 197 -7.18 17.70 -7.97
CA VAL A 197 -6.63 18.46 -9.11
C VAL A 197 -6.35 17.51 -10.27
N GLY A 198 -6.98 17.79 -11.41
CA GLY A 198 -6.83 16.97 -12.63
C GLY A 198 -7.41 15.56 -12.51
N GLY A 199 -8.19 15.24 -11.46
CA GLY A 199 -8.78 13.92 -11.26
C GLY A 199 -7.77 12.79 -11.01
N ILE A 200 -6.57 13.13 -10.57
CA ILE A 200 -5.46 12.19 -10.37
C ILE A 200 -5.84 11.09 -9.38
N ILE A 201 -6.42 11.48 -8.24
CA ILE A 201 -6.77 10.57 -7.15
C ILE A 201 -7.81 9.54 -7.61
N GLU A 202 -8.85 9.97 -8.32
CA GLU A 202 -9.90 9.07 -8.82
C GLU A 202 -9.36 8.15 -9.93
N SER A 203 -8.51 8.64 -10.82
CA SER A 203 -7.84 7.85 -11.84
C SER A 203 -6.98 6.73 -11.23
N LEU A 204 -6.20 7.05 -10.19
CA LEU A 204 -5.39 6.06 -9.48
C LEU A 204 -6.26 4.96 -8.87
N ARG A 205 -7.40 5.33 -8.28
CA ARG A 205 -8.36 4.38 -7.69
C ARG A 205 -8.92 3.42 -8.72
N HIS A 206 -9.31 3.91 -9.90
CA HIS A 206 -9.77 3.08 -11.00
C HIS A 206 -8.68 2.13 -11.50
N ARG A 207 -7.45 2.62 -11.67
CA ARG A 207 -6.31 1.80 -12.10
C ARG A 207 -5.97 0.70 -11.09
N MET A 208 -5.97 1.02 -9.79
CA MET A 208 -5.74 0.02 -8.74
C MET A 208 -6.84 -1.05 -8.73
N SER A 209 -8.08 -0.65 -8.92
CA SER A 209 -9.21 -1.58 -9.03
C SER A 209 -9.08 -2.48 -10.26
N TYR A 210 -8.79 -1.91 -11.43
CA TYR A 210 -8.54 -2.67 -12.65
C TYR A 210 -7.39 -3.67 -12.46
N GLY A 211 -6.22 -3.21 -12.00
CA GLY A 211 -5.04 -4.06 -11.78
C GLY A 211 -5.31 -5.20 -10.82
N THR A 212 -6.09 -4.93 -9.76
CA THR A 212 -6.49 -5.95 -8.78
C THR A 212 -7.27 -7.10 -9.42
N PHE A 213 -8.21 -6.80 -10.31
CA PHE A 213 -9.05 -7.82 -10.94
C PHE A 213 -8.38 -8.46 -12.15
N ALA A 214 -7.78 -7.66 -13.03
CA ALA A 214 -7.09 -8.14 -14.23
C ALA A 214 -5.88 -9.02 -13.87
N GLY A 215 -5.21 -8.72 -12.77
CA GLY A 215 -4.07 -9.49 -12.28
C GLY A 215 -4.39 -10.95 -11.94
N VAL A 216 -5.66 -11.29 -11.62
CA VAL A 216 -6.08 -12.69 -11.40
C VAL A 216 -5.94 -13.51 -12.68
N TYR A 217 -6.16 -12.90 -13.82
CA TYR A 217 -5.99 -13.47 -15.15
C TYR A 217 -4.97 -12.63 -15.94
N ALA A 218 -3.77 -12.52 -15.39
CA ALA A 218 -2.71 -11.65 -15.94
C ALA A 218 -2.38 -11.93 -17.42
N GLU A 219 -2.57 -13.17 -17.86
CA GLU A 219 -2.42 -13.56 -19.27
C GLU A 219 -3.44 -12.89 -20.20
N LEU A 220 -4.61 -12.51 -19.70
CA LEU A 220 -5.64 -11.81 -20.46
C LEU A 220 -5.48 -10.27 -20.40
N HIS A 221 -4.58 -9.78 -19.53
CA HIS A 221 -4.38 -8.35 -19.35
C HIS A 221 -4.17 -7.55 -20.66
N PRO A 222 -3.38 -7.99 -21.65
CA PRO A 222 -3.20 -7.24 -22.89
C PRO A 222 -4.50 -7.03 -23.70
N ILE A 223 -5.43 -7.97 -23.61
CA ILE A 223 -6.75 -7.90 -24.27
C ILE A 223 -7.70 -7.07 -23.43
N LEU A 224 -7.80 -7.39 -22.11
CA LEU A 224 -8.70 -6.70 -21.17
C LEU A 224 -8.39 -5.20 -21.11
N PHE A 225 -7.11 -4.83 -21.11
CA PHE A 225 -6.69 -3.44 -21.09
C PHE A 225 -7.22 -2.64 -22.29
N LYS A 226 -7.15 -3.22 -23.51
CA LYS A 226 -7.70 -2.60 -24.72
C LYS A 226 -9.22 -2.47 -24.65
N ILE A 227 -9.92 -3.52 -24.20
CA ILE A 227 -11.39 -3.53 -24.09
C ILE A 227 -11.87 -2.49 -23.07
N VAL A 228 -11.25 -2.47 -21.89
CA VAL A 228 -11.65 -1.54 -20.81
C VAL A 228 -11.41 -0.10 -21.24
N ASN A 229 -10.27 0.23 -21.85
CA ASN A 229 -10.00 1.57 -22.35
C ASN A 229 -10.95 1.97 -23.48
N TRP A 230 -11.32 1.05 -24.37
CA TRP A 230 -12.30 1.30 -25.40
C TRP A 230 -13.70 1.58 -24.84
N LEU A 231 -14.14 0.78 -23.85
CA LEU A 231 -15.43 0.96 -23.17
C LEU A 231 -15.49 2.25 -22.33
N ALA A 232 -14.38 2.62 -21.71
CA ALA A 232 -14.28 3.82 -20.91
C ALA A 232 -14.23 5.12 -21.75
N GLY A 233 -14.25 5.01 -23.10
CA GLY A 233 -14.13 6.17 -23.98
C GLY A 233 -12.81 6.89 -23.83
N THR A 234 -11.75 6.16 -23.43
CA THR A 234 -10.40 6.66 -23.19
C THR A 234 -10.33 7.85 -22.23
N ASP A 235 -10.59 7.61 -20.97
CA ASP A 235 -10.11 8.54 -19.93
C ASP A 235 -8.60 8.33 -19.67
N THR A 236 -7.84 8.24 -20.78
CA THR A 236 -6.38 8.44 -20.76
C THR A 236 -6.04 9.87 -20.36
N ALA A 237 -6.98 10.81 -20.49
CA ALA A 237 -6.78 12.22 -20.21
C ALA A 237 -6.23 12.48 -18.78
N GLN A 238 -6.66 11.72 -17.79
CA GLN A 238 -6.18 11.88 -16.41
C GLN A 238 -4.80 11.25 -16.19
N VAL A 239 -4.52 10.12 -16.83
CA VAL A 239 -3.16 9.53 -16.85
C VAL A 239 -2.25 10.42 -17.65
N ASP A 240 -2.73 10.93 -18.78
CA ASP A 240 -2.01 11.89 -19.61
C ASP A 240 -1.74 13.18 -18.84
N TYR A 241 -2.67 13.63 -17.98
CA TYR A 241 -2.45 14.78 -17.12
C TYR A 241 -1.29 14.55 -16.14
N THR A 242 -1.27 13.44 -15.41
CA THR A 242 -0.20 13.15 -14.43
C THR A 242 1.16 12.99 -15.12
N ILE A 243 1.19 12.30 -16.27
CA ILE A 243 2.41 12.12 -17.07
C ILE A 243 2.85 13.48 -17.63
N SER A 244 1.94 14.24 -18.23
CA SER A 244 2.23 15.57 -18.80
C SER A 244 2.73 16.54 -17.74
N TYR A 245 2.12 16.55 -16.56
CA TYR A 245 2.59 17.31 -15.42
C TYR A 245 4.01 16.90 -15.02
N THR A 246 4.27 15.60 -14.88
CA THR A 246 5.59 15.08 -14.52
C THR A 246 6.65 15.47 -15.56
N LEU A 247 6.34 15.31 -16.85
CA LEU A 247 7.22 15.70 -17.96
C LEU A 247 7.50 17.21 -17.95
N LYS A 248 6.47 18.03 -17.71
CA LYS A 248 6.61 19.48 -17.60
C LYS A 248 7.59 19.84 -16.46
N ARG A 249 7.42 19.26 -15.27
CA ARG A 249 8.31 19.49 -14.12
C ARG A 249 9.75 19.08 -14.38
N ILE A 250 9.95 17.94 -15.04
CA ILE A 250 11.28 17.49 -15.45
C ILE A 250 11.92 18.49 -16.45
N ALA A 251 11.15 18.96 -17.43
CA ALA A 251 11.63 19.90 -18.44
C ALA A 251 12.00 21.27 -17.82
N GLU A 252 11.14 21.83 -16.97
CA GLU A 252 11.37 23.08 -16.24
C GLU A 252 12.65 22.99 -15.39
N ARG A 253 12.80 21.90 -14.63
CA ARG A 253 13.98 21.69 -13.80
C ARG A 253 15.28 21.60 -14.62
N ARG A 254 15.23 20.99 -15.80
CA ARG A 254 16.39 20.92 -16.71
C ARG A 254 16.76 22.28 -17.29
N GLN A 255 15.77 23.16 -17.53
CA GLN A 255 16.00 24.53 -18.01
C GLN A 255 16.56 25.45 -16.91
N GLU A 256 16.16 25.27 -15.66
CA GLU A 256 16.68 26.01 -14.50
C GLU A 256 18.20 25.77 -14.28
N GLY A 257 18.77 24.72 -14.86
CA GLY A 257 20.18 24.38 -14.73
C GLY A 257 20.55 23.88 -13.34
N LYS A 258 21.58 24.44 -12.69
CA LYS A 258 21.95 24.10 -11.31
C LYS A 258 20.91 24.70 -10.35
N SER A 259 19.85 23.95 -10.10
CA SER A 259 18.84 24.31 -9.10
C SER A 259 19.43 24.21 -7.69
N HIS A 260 19.16 25.21 -6.85
CA HIS A 260 19.44 25.17 -5.41
C HIS A 260 18.40 24.32 -4.64
N LYS A 261 17.38 23.82 -5.33
CA LYS A 261 16.34 22.98 -4.74
C LYS A 261 16.91 21.59 -4.41
N ASN A 262 16.75 21.18 -3.16
CA ASN A 262 17.19 19.87 -2.68
C ASN A 262 15.98 18.96 -2.50
N ASP A 263 15.41 18.52 -3.61
CA ASP A 263 14.26 17.61 -3.66
C ASP A 263 14.59 16.29 -4.39
N MET A 264 13.63 15.39 -4.43
CA MET A 264 13.83 14.07 -5.04
C MET A 264 14.15 14.16 -6.53
N LEU A 265 13.50 15.07 -7.29
CA LEU A 265 13.77 15.24 -8.72
C LEU A 265 15.20 15.73 -8.97
N ALA A 266 15.71 16.66 -8.16
CA ALA A 266 17.09 17.09 -8.26
C ALA A 266 18.06 15.93 -8.07
N GLN A 267 17.78 15.03 -7.12
CA GLN A 267 18.61 13.83 -6.90
C GLN A 267 18.50 12.81 -8.03
N PHE A 268 17.31 12.63 -8.64
CA PHE A 268 17.14 11.77 -9.81
C PHE A 268 17.95 12.28 -11.00
N LEU A 269 17.85 13.57 -11.28
CA LEU A 269 18.59 14.20 -12.38
C LEU A 269 20.11 14.16 -12.13
N ALA A 270 20.56 14.40 -10.91
CA ALA A 270 21.98 14.26 -10.54
C ALA A 270 22.47 12.80 -10.66
N GLY A 271 21.63 11.82 -10.30
CA GLY A 271 21.89 10.40 -10.49
C GLY A 271 22.03 10.05 -11.98
N GLN A 272 21.12 10.53 -12.81
CA GLN A 272 21.15 10.36 -14.26
C GLN A 272 22.38 10.99 -14.90
N GLN A 273 22.75 12.19 -14.49
CA GLN A 273 23.98 12.86 -15.01
C GLN A 273 25.26 12.07 -14.69
N ARG A 274 25.30 11.39 -13.55
CA ARG A 274 26.45 10.54 -13.16
C ARG A 274 26.55 9.25 -13.97
N ASP A 275 25.41 8.66 -14.30
CA ASP A 275 25.37 7.40 -15.06
C ASP A 275 24.12 7.36 -15.97
N PRO A 276 24.17 8.04 -17.13
CA PRO A 276 23.05 8.09 -18.06
C PRO A 276 22.76 6.76 -18.77
N THR A 277 23.68 5.79 -18.69
CA THR A 277 23.52 4.49 -19.33
C THR A 277 22.63 3.56 -18.51
N THR A 278 22.71 3.61 -17.20
CA THR A 278 21.91 2.77 -16.29
C THR A 278 20.74 3.52 -15.66
N PHE A 279 20.75 4.86 -15.70
CA PHE A 279 19.67 5.72 -15.22
C PHE A 279 19.18 6.62 -16.35
N THR A 280 18.21 6.13 -17.12
CA THR A 280 17.72 6.76 -18.35
C THR A 280 16.66 7.85 -18.08
N ASP A 281 16.30 8.63 -19.13
CA ASP A 281 15.17 9.57 -19.07
C ASP A 281 13.85 8.88 -18.72
N TRP A 282 13.68 7.66 -19.22
CA TRP A 282 12.53 6.82 -18.87
C TRP A 282 12.51 6.49 -17.38
N ASP A 283 13.65 6.13 -16.79
CA ASP A 283 13.73 5.84 -15.37
C ASP A 283 13.38 7.07 -14.52
N VAL A 284 13.87 8.27 -14.88
CA VAL A 284 13.53 9.52 -14.20
C VAL A 284 12.02 9.78 -14.27
N LEU A 285 11.42 9.66 -15.46
CA LEU A 285 9.97 9.83 -15.64
C LEU A 285 9.18 8.83 -14.80
N ILE A 286 9.49 7.54 -14.91
CA ILE A 286 8.76 6.49 -14.20
C ILE A 286 8.98 6.56 -12.69
N GLY A 287 10.16 6.99 -12.24
CA GLY A 287 10.44 7.23 -10.82
C GLY A 287 9.60 8.37 -10.27
N ALA A 288 9.61 9.51 -10.94
CA ALA A 288 8.85 10.68 -10.54
C ALA A 288 7.32 10.43 -10.61
N PHE A 289 6.82 9.88 -11.72
CA PHE A 289 5.42 9.46 -11.86
C PHE A 289 5.03 8.40 -10.81
N GLY A 290 5.90 7.41 -10.59
CA GLY A 290 5.66 6.31 -9.64
C GLY A 290 5.53 6.81 -8.20
N ASN A 291 6.26 7.85 -7.82
CA ASN A 291 6.15 8.45 -6.49
C ASN A 291 4.79 9.11 -6.27
N ILE A 292 4.29 9.87 -7.26
CA ILE A 292 2.94 10.44 -7.20
C ILE A 292 1.92 9.33 -6.99
N VAL A 293 1.99 8.28 -7.81
CA VAL A 293 1.06 7.14 -7.75
C VAL A 293 1.14 6.40 -6.42
N ALA A 294 2.35 6.16 -5.91
CA ALA A 294 2.55 5.40 -4.69
C ALA A 294 2.24 6.21 -3.43
N GLY A 295 2.62 7.49 -3.38
CA GLY A 295 2.44 8.36 -2.23
C GLY A 295 1.00 8.79 -2.00
N ALA A 296 0.25 9.06 -3.09
CA ALA A 296 -1.06 9.68 -3.04
C ALA A 296 -2.10 8.98 -2.14
N ASP A 297 -2.12 7.66 -2.12
CA ASP A 297 -3.15 6.91 -1.38
C ASP A 297 -2.61 6.14 -0.17
N THR A 298 -1.31 5.78 -0.13
CA THR A 298 -0.84 4.83 0.89
C THR A 298 -0.69 5.46 2.28
N THR A 299 -0.06 6.63 2.38
CA THR A 299 0.16 7.30 3.66
C THR A 299 -1.15 7.78 4.26
N HIS A 300 -2.07 8.36 3.44
CA HIS A 300 -3.36 8.82 3.96
C HIS A 300 -4.24 7.68 4.48
N ILE A 301 -4.22 6.51 3.84
CA ILE A 301 -4.92 5.31 4.32
C ILE A 301 -4.47 5.00 5.75
N THR A 302 -3.17 5.05 5.98
CA THR A 302 -2.58 4.77 7.30
C THR A 302 -2.87 5.88 8.31
N LEU A 303 -2.71 7.16 7.93
CA LEU A 303 -3.05 8.31 8.78
C LEU A 303 -4.52 8.28 9.21
N SER A 304 -5.42 8.05 8.25
CA SER A 304 -6.85 7.93 8.53
C SER A 304 -7.16 6.78 9.47
N ALA A 305 -6.46 5.65 9.34
CA ALA A 305 -6.62 4.50 10.21
C ALA A 305 -6.14 4.79 11.64
N ILE A 306 -4.98 5.41 11.79
CA ILE A 306 -4.43 5.79 13.11
C ILE A 306 -5.42 6.71 13.84
N LEU A 307 -5.90 7.75 13.18
CA LEU A 307 -6.88 8.69 13.77
C LEU A 307 -8.21 8.02 14.08
N TYR A 308 -8.71 7.14 13.20
CA TYR A 308 -9.91 6.35 13.44
C TYR A 308 -9.78 5.50 14.72
N TYR A 309 -8.68 4.77 14.87
CA TYR A 309 -8.45 3.96 16.07
C TYR A 309 -8.26 4.80 17.32
N LEU A 310 -7.63 5.96 17.25
CA LEU A 310 -7.54 6.90 18.37
C LEU A 310 -8.92 7.43 18.78
N MET A 311 -9.78 7.80 17.83
CA MET A 311 -11.17 8.22 18.12
C MET A 311 -11.99 7.11 18.77
N LYS A 312 -11.78 5.86 18.37
CA LYS A 312 -12.45 4.68 18.97
C LYS A 312 -11.88 4.30 20.33
N ASN A 313 -10.67 4.72 20.65
CA ASN A 313 -9.96 4.35 21.87
C ASN A 313 -9.48 5.59 22.64
N ARG A 314 -10.44 6.30 23.25
CA ARG A 314 -10.20 7.56 23.95
C ARG A 314 -9.02 7.47 24.95
N ARG A 315 -8.93 6.36 25.70
CA ARG A 315 -7.82 6.09 26.63
C ARG A 315 -6.45 6.22 25.94
N CYS A 316 -6.31 5.69 24.73
CA CYS A 316 -5.05 5.78 23.98
C CYS A 316 -4.78 7.20 23.48
N LEU A 317 -5.83 7.90 23.04
CA LEU A 317 -5.73 9.30 22.64
C LEU A 317 -5.29 10.19 23.82
N ASP A 318 -5.89 9.99 25.01
CA ASP A 318 -5.57 10.78 26.20
C ASP A 318 -4.14 10.53 26.71
N LYS A 319 -3.66 9.27 26.65
CA LYS A 319 -2.25 8.96 26.94
C LYS A 319 -1.27 9.62 25.97
N MET A 320 -1.58 9.58 24.67
CA MET A 320 -0.75 10.22 23.67
C MET A 320 -0.72 11.73 23.85
N ARG A 321 -1.86 12.34 24.18
CA ARG A 321 -1.94 13.78 24.51
C ARG A 321 -1.12 14.14 25.74
N ALA A 322 -1.19 13.32 26.79
CA ALA A 322 -0.41 13.54 27.99
C ALA A 322 1.09 13.53 27.70
N GLU A 323 1.59 12.60 26.88
CA GLU A 323 3.00 12.57 26.45
C GLU A 323 3.38 13.86 25.70
N ILE A 324 2.58 14.28 24.73
CA ILE A 324 2.82 15.50 23.94
C ILE A 324 2.81 16.75 24.86
N ASP A 325 1.84 16.86 25.75
CA ASP A 325 1.67 18.00 26.65
C ASP A 325 2.82 18.10 27.66
N GLU A 326 3.26 16.96 28.20
CA GLU A 326 4.41 16.89 29.11
C GLU A 326 5.68 17.38 28.41
N MET A 327 5.95 16.90 27.20
CA MET A 327 7.12 17.34 26.43
C MET A 327 7.03 18.80 26.02
N ALA A 328 5.83 19.30 25.68
CA ALA A 328 5.63 20.72 25.36
C ALA A 328 5.87 21.61 26.61
N LYS A 329 5.37 21.22 27.78
CA LYS A 329 5.62 21.93 29.05
C LYS A 329 7.09 21.95 29.42
N ALA A 330 7.82 20.88 29.14
CA ALA A 330 9.26 20.77 29.38
C ALA A 330 10.09 21.58 28.34
N GLY A 331 9.48 22.16 27.31
CA GLY A 331 10.19 22.83 26.22
C GLY A 331 11.01 21.88 25.35
N SER A 332 10.66 20.60 25.35
CA SER A 332 11.39 19.54 24.64
C SER A 332 10.89 19.29 23.22
N ILE A 333 9.85 19.99 22.78
CA ILE A 333 9.29 19.92 21.42
C ILE A 333 8.96 21.29 20.86
N SER A 334 9.24 21.45 19.58
CA SER A 334 8.94 22.65 18.77
C SER A 334 7.48 22.64 18.26
N ASP A 335 7.10 23.68 17.55
CA ASP A 335 5.87 23.77 16.78
C ASP A 335 6.20 24.38 15.41
N PRO A 336 6.17 23.60 14.32
CA PRO A 336 5.82 22.18 14.24
C PRO A 336 6.83 21.26 14.94
N ILE A 337 6.33 20.08 15.40
CA ILE A 337 7.18 19.04 16.01
C ILE A 337 8.13 18.49 14.94
N SER A 338 9.44 18.52 15.22
CA SER A 338 10.42 17.93 14.29
C SER A 338 10.38 16.39 14.29
N PHE A 339 10.89 15.79 13.22
CA PHE A 339 11.00 14.33 13.16
C PHE A 339 11.83 13.76 14.32
N HIS A 340 12.96 14.44 14.63
CA HIS A 340 13.81 14.01 15.73
C HIS A 340 13.07 14.01 17.07
N GLU A 341 12.32 15.07 17.38
CA GLU A 341 11.52 15.18 18.61
C GLU A 341 10.42 14.12 18.64
N SER A 342 9.76 13.87 17.51
CA SER A 342 8.72 12.83 17.42
C SER A 342 9.24 11.43 17.74
N GLN A 343 10.50 11.13 17.42
CA GLN A 343 11.13 9.86 17.77
C GLN A 343 11.39 9.70 19.28
N GLN A 344 11.35 10.79 20.04
CA GLN A 344 11.47 10.78 21.52
C GLN A 344 10.10 10.60 22.21
N MET A 345 9.03 10.34 21.46
CA MET A 345 7.67 10.09 21.95
C MET A 345 7.33 8.59 21.84
N PRO A 346 7.74 7.74 22.80
CA PRO A 346 7.58 6.29 22.67
C PRO A 346 6.12 5.85 22.55
N TYR A 347 5.19 6.51 23.25
CA TYR A 347 3.77 6.15 23.13
C TYR A 347 3.18 6.57 21.79
N CYS A 348 3.54 7.73 21.28
CA CYS A 348 3.15 8.19 19.94
C CYS A 348 3.66 7.22 18.86
N GLN A 349 4.93 6.80 18.92
CA GLN A 349 5.48 5.81 17.99
C GLN A 349 4.78 4.46 18.11
N ALA A 350 4.43 4.03 19.31
CA ALA A 350 3.66 2.82 19.54
C ALA A 350 2.23 2.90 18.94
N VAL A 351 1.57 4.06 19.04
CA VAL A 351 0.26 4.35 18.43
C VAL A 351 0.35 4.24 16.90
N ILE A 352 1.35 4.88 16.27
CA ILE A 352 1.56 4.82 14.83
C ILE A 352 1.77 3.38 14.39
N LYS A 353 2.62 2.65 15.10
CA LYS A 353 2.95 1.26 14.80
C LYS A 353 1.74 0.33 14.93
N GLU A 354 0.92 0.53 15.97
CA GLU A 354 -0.29 -0.25 16.19
C GLU A 354 -1.38 0.04 15.14
N GLY A 355 -1.52 1.29 14.73
CA GLY A 355 -2.41 1.66 13.62
C GLY A 355 -2.04 0.98 12.31
N GLN A 356 -0.75 0.97 11.98
CA GLN A 356 -0.21 0.27 10.81
C GLN A 356 -0.38 -1.26 10.90
N ARG A 357 -0.28 -1.82 12.10
CA ARG A 357 -0.50 -3.25 12.32
C ARG A 357 -1.95 -3.63 12.07
N LEU A 358 -2.89 -2.93 12.67
CA LEU A 358 -4.32 -3.25 12.53
C LEU A 358 -4.89 -2.90 11.16
N TYR A 359 -4.31 -1.91 10.49
CA TYR A 359 -4.78 -1.48 9.18
C TYR A 359 -3.61 -1.25 8.21
N PRO A 360 -2.93 -2.32 7.78
CA PRO A 360 -1.91 -2.18 6.75
C PRO A 360 -2.54 -1.71 5.45
N GLY A 361 -1.85 -0.80 4.75
CA GLY A 361 -2.37 -0.15 3.55
C GLY A 361 -2.66 -1.08 2.36
N THR A 362 -2.08 -2.31 2.36
CA THR A 362 -2.29 -3.33 1.32
C THR A 362 -2.98 -4.55 1.89
N GLY A 363 -3.98 -5.07 1.18
CA GLY A 363 -4.87 -6.13 1.67
C GLY A 363 -4.74 -7.49 0.98
N LEU A 364 -3.75 -7.68 0.10
CA LEU A 364 -3.52 -8.93 -0.61
C LEU A 364 -2.15 -9.54 -0.26
N PRO A 365 -1.96 -10.87 -0.46
CA PRO A 365 -0.67 -11.50 -0.22
C PRO A 365 0.44 -10.91 -1.11
N LEU A 366 1.64 -10.78 -0.55
CA LEU A 366 2.83 -10.31 -1.27
C LEU A 366 3.42 -11.44 -2.13
N PHE A 367 2.74 -11.82 -3.19
CA PHE A 367 3.01 -12.98 -4.01
C PHE A 367 4.41 -13.03 -4.62
N ARG A 368 5.02 -14.24 -4.53
CA ARG A 368 6.27 -14.62 -5.18
C ARG A 368 6.09 -15.95 -5.90
N VAL A 369 6.88 -16.15 -6.94
CA VAL A 369 6.95 -17.42 -7.67
C VAL A 369 8.06 -18.27 -7.08
N VAL A 370 7.74 -19.50 -6.72
CA VAL A 370 8.73 -20.47 -6.23
C VAL A 370 9.72 -20.79 -7.34
N PRO A 371 11.03 -20.63 -7.10
CA PRO A 371 12.06 -20.83 -8.12
C PRO A 371 12.28 -22.29 -8.50
N ALA A 372 13.14 -22.51 -9.50
CA ALA A 372 13.62 -23.83 -9.89
C ALA A 372 14.15 -24.61 -8.68
N GLY A 373 13.84 -25.91 -8.63
CA GLY A 373 14.17 -26.80 -7.51
C GLY A 373 13.12 -26.82 -6.39
N GLY A 374 12.13 -25.89 -6.42
CA GLY A 374 11.08 -25.84 -5.41
C GLY A 374 11.55 -25.33 -4.05
N ALA A 375 10.67 -25.35 -3.05
CA ALA A 375 11.00 -24.92 -1.69
C ALA A 375 10.13 -25.57 -0.62
N MET A 376 10.67 -25.76 0.58
CA MET A 376 9.93 -26.12 1.78
C MET A 376 9.41 -24.86 2.47
N ILE A 377 8.09 -24.77 2.69
CA ILE A 377 7.44 -23.63 3.34
C ILE A 377 6.41 -24.15 4.33
N ALA A 378 6.48 -23.71 5.57
CA ALA A 378 5.56 -24.15 6.63
C ALA A 378 5.41 -25.69 6.71
N GLY A 379 6.52 -26.43 6.54
CA GLY A 379 6.55 -27.90 6.58
C GLY A 379 6.03 -28.61 5.33
N LYS A 380 5.76 -27.89 4.22
CA LYS A 380 5.25 -28.44 2.97
C LYS A 380 6.13 -28.07 1.79
N TYR A 381 6.36 -29.02 0.88
CA TYR A 381 7.08 -28.78 -0.37
C TYR A 381 6.18 -28.10 -1.40
N PHE A 382 6.69 -27.03 -2.00
CA PHE A 382 6.09 -26.31 -3.12
C PHE A 382 7.00 -26.45 -4.34
N PRO A 383 6.50 -26.99 -5.45
CA PRO A 383 7.29 -27.12 -6.68
C PRO A 383 7.50 -25.77 -7.35
N GLU A 384 8.47 -25.72 -8.26
CA GLU A 384 8.72 -24.61 -9.15
C GLU A 384 7.45 -24.10 -9.83
N GLY A 385 7.27 -22.77 -9.87
CA GLY A 385 6.14 -22.10 -10.48
C GLY A 385 4.92 -21.98 -9.58
N ALA A 386 4.92 -22.58 -8.38
CA ALA A 386 3.88 -22.28 -7.38
C ALA A 386 3.97 -20.81 -6.98
N VAL A 387 2.82 -20.20 -6.73
CA VAL A 387 2.73 -18.80 -6.25
C VAL A 387 2.41 -18.82 -4.76
N VAL A 388 3.25 -18.18 -3.96
CA VAL A 388 3.09 -18.12 -2.50
C VAL A 388 3.23 -16.69 -2.02
N GLY A 389 2.53 -16.32 -0.95
CA GLY A 389 2.69 -14.99 -0.36
C GLY A 389 2.11 -14.89 1.04
N ILE A 390 2.66 -13.98 1.84
CA ILE A 390 2.13 -13.62 3.15
C ILE A 390 1.26 -12.38 2.97
N ASN A 391 0.06 -12.42 3.51
CA ASN A 391 -0.81 -11.25 3.57
C ASN A 391 -0.54 -10.50 4.88
N ASN A 392 -0.23 -9.20 4.79
CA ASN A 392 0.04 -8.36 5.96
C ASN A 392 -1.10 -8.41 6.98
N TRP A 393 -2.35 -8.41 6.52
CA TRP A 393 -3.52 -8.52 7.40
C TRP A 393 -3.55 -9.84 8.17
N VAL A 394 -3.23 -10.95 7.51
CA VAL A 394 -3.14 -12.26 8.16
C VAL A 394 -2.00 -12.28 9.16
N ALA A 395 -0.81 -11.86 8.72
CA ALA A 395 0.38 -11.83 9.56
C ALA A 395 0.15 -11.01 10.83
N HIS A 396 -0.41 -9.81 10.70
CA HIS A 396 -0.63 -8.87 11.80
C HIS A 396 -1.77 -9.29 12.75
N HIS A 397 -2.60 -10.25 12.37
CA HIS A 397 -3.67 -10.82 13.20
C HIS A 397 -3.36 -12.24 13.67
N ASN A 398 -2.10 -12.68 13.53
CA ASN A 398 -1.63 -13.97 14.00
C ASN A 398 -1.52 -13.96 15.53
N LYS A 399 -2.27 -14.87 16.21
CA LYS A 399 -2.33 -14.94 17.68
C LYS A 399 -1.04 -15.46 18.31
N ASP A 400 -0.30 -16.31 17.61
CA ASP A 400 0.95 -16.89 18.10
C ASP A 400 2.05 -15.81 18.18
N VAL A 401 1.90 -14.71 17.41
CA VAL A 401 2.85 -13.61 17.35
C VAL A 401 2.38 -12.41 18.18
N PHE A 402 1.11 -11.98 18.01
CA PHE A 402 0.59 -10.74 18.60
C PHE A 402 -0.23 -10.97 19.87
N GLY A 403 -0.28 -12.20 20.37
CA GLY A 403 -0.97 -12.56 21.61
C GLY A 403 -2.46 -12.84 21.42
N PRO A 404 -3.21 -13.01 22.50
CA PRO A 404 -4.61 -13.45 22.47
C PRO A 404 -5.57 -12.39 21.91
N ASP A 405 -5.14 -11.13 21.88
CA ASP A 405 -5.90 -9.94 21.50
C ASP A 405 -5.40 -9.25 20.21
N PRO A 406 -5.14 -9.99 19.08
CA PRO A 406 -4.55 -9.39 17.88
C PRO A 406 -5.52 -8.44 17.16
N ASP A 407 -6.81 -8.51 17.44
CA ASP A 407 -7.84 -7.67 16.86
C ASP A 407 -8.07 -6.35 17.65
N VAL A 408 -7.38 -6.17 18.81
CA VAL A 408 -7.53 -5.01 19.68
C VAL A 408 -6.44 -3.99 19.43
N PHE A 409 -6.85 -2.69 19.36
CA PHE A 409 -5.91 -1.57 19.30
C PHE A 409 -5.27 -1.35 20.68
N ARG A 410 -4.05 -1.81 20.83
CA ARG A 410 -3.27 -1.76 22.09
C ARG A 410 -1.82 -1.34 21.81
N PRO A 411 -1.54 -0.03 21.79
CA PRO A 411 -0.19 0.48 21.56
C PRO A 411 0.83 -0.04 22.57
N GLU A 412 0.40 -0.30 23.79
CA GLU A 412 1.23 -0.81 24.87
C GLU A 412 1.94 -2.12 24.54
N ARG A 413 1.40 -2.94 23.62
CA ARG A 413 2.08 -4.19 23.16
C ARG A 413 3.49 -3.96 22.63
N TRP A 414 3.76 -2.76 22.10
CA TRP A 414 5.06 -2.38 21.54
C TRP A 414 6.04 -1.87 22.59
N LEU A 415 5.56 -1.58 23.79
CA LEU A 415 6.32 -1.01 24.91
C LEU A 415 6.55 -2.02 26.03
N GLU A 416 5.85 -3.15 26.03
CA GLU A 416 5.84 -4.16 27.06
C GLU A 416 6.54 -5.44 26.59
N GLY A 417 7.42 -5.99 27.43
CA GLY A 417 8.04 -7.31 27.22
C GLY A 417 8.97 -7.41 25.98
N ASP A 418 9.14 -8.64 25.50
CA ASP A 418 9.96 -8.91 24.29
C ASP A 418 9.12 -8.76 23.02
N THR A 419 9.43 -7.76 22.23
CA THR A 419 8.75 -7.45 20.96
C THR A 419 9.43 -8.07 19.72
N THR A 420 10.48 -8.88 19.90
CA THR A 420 11.29 -9.42 18.78
C THR A 420 10.47 -10.20 17.79
N ALA A 421 9.60 -11.11 18.24
CA ALA A 421 8.72 -11.89 17.35
C ALA A 421 7.73 -11.01 16.60
N MET A 422 7.11 -10.04 17.30
CA MET A 422 6.19 -9.07 16.68
C MET A 422 6.89 -8.21 15.62
N ASN A 423 8.08 -7.67 15.93
CA ASN A 423 8.86 -6.86 15.00
C ASN A 423 9.24 -7.63 13.73
N ARG A 424 9.52 -8.92 13.85
CA ARG A 424 9.85 -9.79 12.72
C ARG A 424 8.65 -10.04 11.80
N TYR A 425 7.44 -10.13 12.34
CA TYR A 425 6.21 -10.40 11.59
C TYR A 425 5.38 -9.16 11.31
N TYR A 426 5.93 -7.99 11.60
CA TYR A 426 5.36 -6.68 11.31
C TYR A 426 5.77 -6.21 9.92
N LEU A 427 4.87 -6.28 8.94
CA LEU A 427 5.15 -6.18 7.51
C LEU A 427 4.40 -5.03 6.78
N PRO A 428 4.10 -3.86 7.40
CA PRO A 428 3.27 -2.84 6.74
C PRO A 428 3.91 -2.30 5.46
N PHE A 429 5.23 -2.35 5.35
CA PHE A 429 6.01 -1.92 4.19
C PHE A 429 6.56 -3.09 3.36
N GLY A 430 6.05 -4.31 3.60
CA GLY A 430 6.65 -5.52 3.04
C GLY A 430 8.04 -5.80 3.62
N VAL A 431 8.74 -6.74 3.01
CA VAL A 431 10.05 -7.23 3.50
C VAL A 431 10.94 -7.69 2.35
N GLY A 432 12.25 -7.72 2.60
CA GLY A 432 13.27 -8.20 1.66
C GLY A 432 13.53 -7.21 0.51
N PRO A 433 14.09 -7.69 -0.61
CA PRO A 433 14.57 -6.83 -1.70
C PRO A 433 13.49 -6.02 -2.41
N ARG A 434 12.23 -6.37 -2.21
CA ARG A 434 11.06 -5.73 -2.83
C ARG A 434 10.19 -4.97 -1.81
N SER A 435 10.74 -4.66 -0.62
CA SER A 435 10.09 -3.80 0.40
C SER A 435 9.82 -2.40 -0.13
N CYS A 436 8.95 -1.65 0.51
CA CYS A 436 8.60 -0.27 0.14
C CYS A 436 9.85 0.62 0.09
N GLN A 437 10.03 1.34 -1.02
CA GLN A 437 11.14 2.28 -1.18
C GLN A 437 10.87 3.58 -0.45
N GLY A 438 9.60 4.00 -0.37
CA GLY A 438 9.16 5.20 0.33
C GLY A 438 9.01 5.05 1.84
N LEU A 439 9.54 3.97 2.46
CA LEU A 439 9.44 3.70 3.89
C LEU A 439 9.81 4.93 4.74
N ASN A 440 10.98 5.53 4.49
CA ASN A 440 11.47 6.66 5.28
C ASN A 440 10.60 7.92 5.12
N VAL A 441 10.08 8.17 3.92
CA VAL A 441 9.15 9.29 3.67
C VAL A 441 7.86 9.08 4.45
N ALA A 442 7.24 7.90 4.34
CA ALA A 442 6.00 7.60 5.04
C ALA A 442 6.17 7.62 6.58
N LEU A 443 7.31 7.16 7.11
CA LEU A 443 7.62 7.27 8.54
C LEU A 443 7.77 8.73 8.98
N MET A 444 8.44 9.56 8.19
CA MET A 444 8.56 11.00 8.43
C MET A 444 7.17 11.65 8.51
N GLU A 445 6.36 11.45 7.47
CA GLU A 445 5.00 12.02 7.39
C GLU A 445 4.14 11.61 8.59
N MET A 446 4.07 10.33 8.89
CA MET A 446 3.26 9.84 10.03
C MET A 446 3.77 10.35 11.38
N SER A 447 5.08 10.33 11.58
CA SER A 447 5.70 10.79 12.83
C SER A 447 5.54 12.29 13.06
N LYS A 448 5.34 13.08 12.01
CA LYS A 448 5.08 14.53 12.10
C LYS A 448 3.58 14.82 12.17
N PHE A 449 2.79 14.28 11.26
CA PHE A 449 1.37 14.66 11.16
C PHE A 449 0.53 14.12 12.32
N VAL A 450 0.76 12.88 12.77
CA VAL A 450 -0.06 12.30 13.84
C VAL A 450 0.03 13.08 15.15
N PRO A 451 1.22 13.34 15.73
CA PRO A 451 1.31 14.12 16.97
C PRO A 451 0.86 15.57 16.77
N GLN A 452 1.15 16.18 15.62
CA GLN A 452 0.80 17.56 15.34
C GLN A 452 -0.73 17.75 15.25
N LEU A 453 -1.45 16.83 14.60
CA LEU A 453 -2.91 16.83 14.54
C LEU A 453 -3.53 16.64 15.94
N VAL A 454 -3.00 15.71 16.73
CA VAL A 454 -3.48 15.42 18.10
C VAL A 454 -3.18 16.55 19.07
N ARG A 455 -2.09 17.28 18.85
CA ARG A 455 -1.69 18.45 19.66
C ARG A 455 -2.68 19.61 19.51
N HIS A 456 -3.12 19.89 18.28
CA HIS A 456 -3.91 21.09 17.97
C HIS A 456 -5.41 20.86 17.89
N LEU A 457 -5.84 19.63 17.60
CA LEU A 457 -7.21 19.34 17.22
C LEU A 457 -7.83 18.23 18.07
N ASP A 458 -9.12 18.31 18.27
CA ASP A 458 -9.93 17.22 18.80
C ASP A 458 -10.84 16.66 17.71
N PHE A 459 -11.05 15.35 17.73
CA PHE A 459 -11.78 14.62 16.72
C PHE A 459 -12.90 13.81 17.35
N GLU A 460 -14.09 13.92 16.77
CA GLU A 460 -15.26 13.15 17.16
C GLU A 460 -15.75 12.34 15.97
N LEU A 461 -15.74 11.01 16.11
CA LEU A 461 -16.23 10.10 15.07
C LEU A 461 -17.75 10.15 14.99
N LEU A 462 -18.30 10.54 13.84
CA LEU A 462 -19.74 10.67 13.61
C LEU A 462 -20.35 9.43 12.94
N SER A 463 -19.55 8.63 12.24
CA SER A 463 -20.00 7.40 11.59
C SER A 463 -18.89 6.37 11.51
N GLU A 464 -19.28 5.10 11.50
CA GLU A 464 -18.34 4.01 11.18
C GLU A 464 -17.92 4.11 9.70
N TRP A 465 -16.63 3.92 9.47
CA TRP A 465 -16.12 3.88 8.11
C TRP A 465 -16.57 2.62 7.36
N LYS A 466 -16.53 2.69 6.02
CA LYS A 466 -16.62 1.53 5.16
C LYS A 466 -15.26 1.31 4.51
N THR A 467 -14.86 0.06 4.40
CA THR A 467 -13.57 -0.31 3.81
C THR A 467 -13.76 -1.15 2.56
N SER A 468 -12.87 -1.00 1.59
CA SER A 468 -12.89 -1.78 0.36
C SER A 468 -11.45 -2.13 -0.06
N ASN A 469 -11.19 -3.42 -0.13
CA ASN A 469 -9.91 -3.97 -0.57
C ASN A 469 -9.84 -4.03 -2.11
N ARG A 470 -8.98 -3.20 -2.69
CA ARG A 470 -8.63 -3.19 -4.11
C ARG A 470 -7.11 -3.22 -4.25
N TRP A 471 -6.47 -4.16 -3.61
CA TRP A 471 -5.07 -4.21 -3.25
C TRP A 471 -4.72 -3.13 -2.21
N LEU A 472 -5.00 -1.85 -2.48
CA LEU A 472 -5.04 -0.82 -1.45
C LEU A 472 -6.35 -0.91 -0.64
N MET A 473 -6.24 -0.56 0.63
CA MET A 473 -7.34 -0.61 1.59
C MET A 473 -8.10 0.72 1.63
N PHE A 474 -8.93 0.96 0.62
CA PHE A 474 -9.70 2.20 0.54
C PHE A 474 -10.73 2.34 1.66
N GLN A 475 -10.83 3.54 2.17
CA GLN A 475 -11.78 3.95 3.20
C GLN A 475 -12.82 4.90 2.62
N SER A 476 -14.04 4.80 3.09
CA SER A 476 -15.15 5.70 2.75
C SER A 476 -16.08 5.85 3.95
N ASN A 477 -16.95 6.85 3.89
CA ASN A 477 -17.90 7.16 4.96
C ASN A 477 -17.25 7.44 6.33
N LEU A 478 -15.99 7.89 6.36
CA LEU A 478 -15.34 8.34 7.59
C LEU A 478 -15.76 9.80 7.85
N ASN A 479 -16.86 9.98 8.56
CA ASN A 479 -17.33 11.30 8.93
C ASN A 479 -16.81 11.67 10.31
N VAL A 480 -16.10 12.78 10.39
CA VAL A 480 -15.41 13.24 11.59
C VAL A 480 -15.75 14.71 11.82
N LYS A 481 -16.13 15.05 13.02
CA LYS A 481 -16.21 16.43 13.47
C LYS A 481 -14.87 16.85 14.03
N VAL A 482 -14.33 17.94 13.50
CA VAL A 482 -13.08 18.53 13.95
C VAL A 482 -13.38 19.72 14.86
N LYS A 483 -12.70 19.80 15.99
CA LYS A 483 -12.77 20.91 16.96
C LYS A 483 -11.36 21.39 17.27
N LEU A 484 -11.23 22.65 17.68
CA LEU A 484 -9.97 23.09 18.29
C LEU A 484 -9.79 22.34 19.61
N ARG A 485 -8.56 22.00 19.94
CA ARG A 485 -8.22 21.50 21.25
C ARG A 485 -7.99 22.71 22.18
N ASP A 486 -8.65 22.66 23.35
CA ASP A 486 -8.52 23.65 24.42
C ASP A 486 -7.11 23.61 25.04
#